data_2515492fff959a94c399023a9266b14e
#
_entry.id   2515492fff959a94c399023a9266b14e
#
_cell.length_a   1.000
_cell.length_b   1.000
_cell.length_c   1.000
_cell.angle_alpha   90.00
_cell.angle_beta   90.00
_cell.angle_gamma   90.00
#
_symmetry.space_group_name_H-M   'P 1'
#
loop_
_entity.id
_entity.type
_entity.pdbx_description
1 polymer ?
#
loop_
_entity_poly.entity_id
_entity_poly.type
_entity_poly.pdbx_seq_one_letter_code
_entity_poly.pdbx_strand_id
1 'polypeptide(L)'
;VMSRAAEVTLAHETDLKVEDVRALADRVHAAADIAAPLSSGSFRTLGMVVAPCSVKTMSEIATGVTSNLLARAADVTLKERRRLVLMVRETPLHLGHLRTLTKLAEMGATIAPPLPAFYSEPQTIEDMIDQAVGRTLDIFGLDWARVKRWGRDVGPTK
;
A
#
# COMPACT_ATOMS: atom_id res chain seq x y z
N VAL A 1 -1.65 -11.08 -0.41
CA VAL A 1 -3.12 -11.22 -0.28
C VAL A 1 -3.80 -10.28 -1.25
N MET A 2 -4.70 -10.77 -2.10
CA MET A 2 -5.50 -9.96 -3.01
C MET A 2 -6.97 -10.09 -2.61
N SER A 3 -7.67 -8.95 -2.48
CA SER A 3 -9.10 -8.97 -2.19
C SER A 3 -9.90 -9.31 -3.46
N ARG A 4 -11.13 -9.83 -3.30
CA ARG A 4 -11.97 -10.11 -4.46
C ARG A 4 -12.28 -8.86 -5.30
N ALA A 5 -12.43 -7.70 -4.65
CA ALA A 5 -12.61 -6.45 -5.38
C ALA A 5 -11.36 -6.10 -6.22
N ALA A 6 -10.16 -6.34 -5.69
CA ALA A 6 -8.91 -6.11 -6.43
C ALA A 6 -8.78 -7.04 -7.65
N GLU A 7 -9.21 -8.30 -7.53
CA GLU A 7 -9.24 -9.24 -8.68
C GLU A 7 -10.17 -8.74 -9.79
N VAL A 8 -11.37 -8.27 -9.42
CA VAL A 8 -12.33 -7.69 -10.37
C VAL A 8 -11.79 -6.43 -11.02
N THR A 9 -11.21 -5.53 -10.22
CA THR A 9 -10.65 -4.26 -10.71
C THR A 9 -9.47 -4.53 -11.68
N LEU A 10 -8.57 -5.45 -11.32
CA LEU A 10 -7.45 -5.83 -12.19
C LEU A 10 -7.93 -6.28 -13.57
N ALA A 11 -8.95 -7.13 -13.60
CA ALA A 11 -9.51 -7.65 -14.86
C ALA A 11 -10.22 -6.59 -15.71
N HIS A 12 -10.70 -5.49 -15.10
CA HIS A 12 -11.38 -4.40 -15.82
C HIS A 12 -10.45 -3.26 -16.22
N GLU A 13 -9.38 -3.02 -15.46
CA GLU A 13 -8.51 -1.86 -15.67
C GLU A 13 -7.19 -2.20 -16.37
N THR A 14 -6.86 -3.50 -16.51
CA THR A 14 -5.59 -3.96 -17.11
C THR A 14 -5.78 -5.22 -17.94
N ASP A 15 -4.80 -5.52 -18.79
CA ASP A 15 -4.72 -6.79 -19.53
C ASP A 15 -4.05 -7.92 -18.72
N LEU A 16 -3.71 -7.66 -17.45
CA LEU A 16 -3.03 -8.63 -16.58
C LEU A 16 -4.02 -9.67 -16.04
N LYS A 17 -3.59 -10.92 -15.98
CA LYS A 17 -4.33 -11.98 -15.29
C LYS A 17 -3.98 -12.00 -13.82
N VAL A 18 -4.95 -12.37 -12.99
CA VAL A 18 -4.77 -12.51 -11.53
C VAL A 18 -3.62 -13.46 -11.20
N GLU A 19 -3.51 -14.56 -11.97
CA GLU A 19 -2.47 -15.58 -11.81
C GLU A 19 -1.07 -15.00 -12.06
N ASP A 20 -0.91 -14.15 -13.07
CA ASP A 20 0.37 -13.54 -13.41
C ASP A 20 0.84 -12.62 -12.26
N VAL A 21 -0.08 -11.81 -11.71
CA VAL A 21 0.24 -10.94 -10.57
C VAL A 21 0.55 -11.76 -9.31
N ARG A 22 -0.19 -12.85 -9.07
CA ARG A 22 0.08 -13.75 -7.94
C ARG A 22 1.44 -14.44 -8.06
N ALA A 23 1.85 -14.79 -9.27
CA ALA A 23 3.13 -15.46 -9.53
C ALA A 23 4.35 -14.58 -9.20
N LEU A 24 4.19 -13.26 -9.09
CA LEU A 24 5.25 -12.35 -8.65
C LEU A 24 5.57 -12.44 -7.15
N ALA A 25 4.71 -13.09 -6.36
CA ALA A 25 4.88 -13.20 -4.92
C ALA A 25 5.45 -14.56 -4.52
N ASP A 26 6.39 -14.58 -3.57
CA ASP A 26 6.94 -15.83 -3.00
C ASP A 26 5.86 -16.68 -2.32
N ARG A 27 4.84 -16.03 -1.73
CA ARG A 27 3.72 -16.70 -1.08
C ARG A 27 2.42 -15.93 -1.32
N VAL A 28 1.38 -16.68 -1.63
CA VAL A 28 0.02 -16.15 -1.83
C VAL A 28 -0.91 -16.75 -0.79
N HIS A 29 -1.69 -15.89 -0.12
CA HIS A 29 -2.73 -16.33 0.81
C HIS A 29 -4.09 -15.85 0.32
N ALA A 30 -5.10 -16.69 0.43
CA ALA A 30 -6.47 -16.30 0.14
C ALA A 30 -6.98 -15.25 1.15
N ALA A 31 -7.77 -14.29 0.69
CA ALA A 31 -8.31 -13.24 1.58
C ALA A 31 -9.23 -13.80 2.68
N ALA A 32 -9.83 -14.98 2.46
CA ALA A 32 -10.66 -15.66 3.45
C ALA A 32 -9.88 -16.53 4.45
N ASP A 33 -8.58 -16.74 4.23
CA ASP A 33 -7.75 -17.62 5.07
C ASP A 33 -7.27 -16.90 6.34
N ILE A 34 -8.15 -16.82 7.33
CA ILE A 34 -7.83 -16.21 8.63
C ILE A 34 -6.82 -17.05 9.44
N ALA A 35 -6.58 -18.31 9.07
CA ALA A 35 -5.58 -19.17 9.71
C ALA A 35 -4.16 -18.95 9.15
N ALA A 36 -3.99 -18.16 8.08
CA ALA A 36 -2.69 -17.86 7.50
C ALA A 36 -1.73 -17.23 8.52
N PRO A 37 -0.41 -17.44 8.40
CA PRO A 37 0.59 -16.91 9.33
C PRO A 37 0.49 -15.40 9.56
N LEU A 38 0.07 -14.63 8.56
CA LEU A 38 -0.12 -13.18 8.62
C LEU A 38 -1.16 -12.73 9.66
N SER A 39 -2.03 -13.64 10.12
CA SER A 39 -3.01 -13.38 11.19
C SER A 39 -2.40 -13.34 12.58
N SER A 40 -1.15 -13.76 12.74
CA SER A 40 -0.45 -13.86 14.01
C SER A 40 0.67 -12.83 14.16
N GLY A 41 0.72 -12.15 15.30
CA GLY A 41 1.81 -11.22 15.62
C GLY A 41 3.18 -11.90 15.77
N SER A 42 3.21 -13.19 16.12
CA SER A 42 4.46 -13.96 16.22
C SER A 42 5.12 -14.23 14.87
N PHE A 43 4.36 -14.18 13.78
CA PHE A 43 4.92 -14.25 12.43
C PHE A 43 5.57 -12.91 12.08
N ARG A 44 6.88 -12.91 11.92
CA ARG A 44 7.65 -11.68 11.69
C ARG A 44 7.58 -11.23 10.24
N THR A 45 7.23 -9.96 10.04
CA THR A 45 7.27 -9.27 8.75
C THR A 45 8.04 -7.96 8.89
N LEU A 46 8.60 -7.45 7.80
CA LEU A 46 9.19 -6.11 7.72
C LEU A 46 8.13 -5.03 7.94
N GLY A 47 6.91 -5.31 7.52
CA GLY A 47 5.73 -4.44 7.58
C GLY A 47 4.73 -4.86 6.52
N MET A 48 3.83 -3.94 6.16
CA MET A 48 2.77 -4.19 5.19
C MET A 48 2.50 -2.96 4.32
N VAL A 49 2.32 -3.17 3.03
CA VAL A 49 1.80 -2.17 2.10
C VAL A 49 0.42 -2.62 1.62
N VAL A 50 -0.54 -1.70 1.62
CA VAL A 50 -1.84 -1.90 0.96
C VAL A 50 -1.86 -1.03 -0.29
N ALA A 51 -1.76 -1.66 -1.46
CA ALA A 51 -1.60 -1.00 -2.75
C ALA A 51 -2.54 -1.58 -3.82
N PRO A 52 -3.51 -0.85 -4.32
CA PRO A 52 -4.04 0.38 -3.72
C PRO A 52 -4.87 0.09 -2.46
N CYS A 53 -5.05 1.09 -1.60
CA CYS A 53 -5.92 1.01 -0.44
C CYS A 53 -7.27 1.67 -0.77
N SER A 54 -8.35 0.89 -0.78
CA SER A 54 -9.71 1.40 -0.98
C SER A 54 -10.28 2.03 0.29
N VAL A 55 -11.31 2.88 0.11
CA VAL A 55 -12.08 3.47 1.23
C VAL A 55 -12.63 2.39 2.16
N LYS A 56 -13.14 1.26 1.61
CA LYS A 56 -13.59 0.13 2.41
C LYS A 56 -12.47 -0.40 3.30
N THR A 57 -11.31 -0.70 2.72
CA THR A 57 -10.16 -1.27 3.45
C THR A 57 -9.65 -0.30 4.54
N MET A 58 -9.49 0.99 4.22
CA MET A 58 -9.04 1.96 5.22
C MET A 58 -10.04 2.10 6.37
N SER A 59 -11.35 2.01 6.09
CA SER A 59 -12.39 2.10 7.12
C SER A 59 -12.40 0.87 8.03
N GLU A 60 -12.25 -0.32 7.48
CA GLU A 60 -12.13 -1.56 8.26
C GLU A 60 -10.91 -1.51 9.20
N ILE A 61 -9.75 -1.10 8.71
CA ILE A 61 -8.53 -0.96 9.51
C ILE A 61 -8.72 0.08 10.62
N ALA A 62 -9.29 1.25 10.30
CA ALA A 62 -9.51 2.33 11.26
C ALA A 62 -10.50 1.96 12.38
N THR A 63 -11.41 1.02 12.13
CA THR A 63 -12.42 0.59 13.10
C THR A 63 -12.10 -0.74 13.78
N GLY A 64 -11.02 -1.41 13.37
CA GLY A 64 -10.64 -2.73 13.90
C GLY A 64 -11.53 -3.87 13.41
N VAL A 65 -12.28 -3.66 12.34
CA VAL A 65 -13.11 -4.72 11.72
C VAL A 65 -12.20 -5.59 10.86
N THR A 66 -11.94 -6.80 11.31
CA THR A 66 -11.04 -7.76 10.67
C THR A 66 -11.84 -8.78 9.85
N SER A 67 -12.61 -8.31 8.87
CA SER A 67 -13.54 -9.13 8.07
C SER A 67 -12.85 -10.13 7.14
N ASN A 68 -11.55 -9.96 6.92
CA ASN A 68 -10.74 -10.79 6.03
C ASN A 68 -9.27 -10.75 6.43
N LEU A 69 -8.44 -11.60 5.81
CA LEU A 69 -7.01 -11.68 6.11
C LEU A 69 -6.27 -10.35 5.88
N LEU A 70 -6.66 -9.56 4.87
CA LEU A 70 -6.00 -8.28 4.59
C LEU A 70 -6.20 -7.29 5.74
N ALA A 71 -7.45 -7.09 6.19
CA ALA A 71 -7.75 -6.21 7.32
C ALA A 71 -7.13 -6.76 8.63
N ARG A 72 -7.14 -8.09 8.83
CA ARG A 72 -6.50 -8.73 9.98
C ARG A 72 -4.99 -8.54 9.98
N ALA A 73 -4.31 -8.74 8.86
CA ALA A 73 -2.87 -8.55 8.75
C ALA A 73 -2.46 -7.09 9.01
N ALA A 74 -3.27 -6.13 8.57
CA ALA A 74 -3.04 -4.71 8.85
C ALA A 74 -3.20 -4.41 10.36
N ASP A 75 -4.24 -4.94 11.01
CA ASP A 75 -4.44 -4.84 12.46
C ASP A 75 -3.26 -5.44 13.24
N VAL A 76 -2.81 -6.63 12.84
CA VAL A 76 -1.61 -7.27 13.41
C VAL A 76 -0.37 -6.40 13.21
N THR A 77 -0.19 -5.84 12.03
CA THR A 77 0.96 -4.97 11.72
C THR A 77 0.99 -3.75 12.64
N LEU A 78 -0.15 -3.11 12.86
CA LEU A 78 -0.28 -1.96 13.77
C LEU A 78 -0.04 -2.34 15.23
N LYS A 79 -0.68 -3.40 15.74
CA LYS A 79 -0.52 -3.79 17.15
C LYS A 79 0.90 -4.24 17.49
N GLU A 80 1.64 -4.78 16.53
CA GLU A 80 3.05 -5.15 16.66
C GLU A 80 4.00 -3.97 16.39
N ARG A 81 3.45 -2.76 16.17
CA ARG A 81 4.20 -1.53 15.87
C ARG A 81 5.13 -1.67 14.67
N ARG A 82 4.71 -2.44 13.67
CA ARG A 82 5.41 -2.58 12.40
C ARG A 82 4.91 -1.53 11.42
N ARG A 83 5.69 -1.24 10.39
CA ARG A 83 5.33 -0.25 9.37
C ARG A 83 4.13 -0.72 8.57
N LEU A 84 3.06 0.06 8.57
CA LEU A 84 1.89 -0.11 7.71
C LEU A 84 1.80 1.10 6.78
N VAL A 85 1.85 0.87 5.47
CA VAL A 85 1.70 1.92 4.46
C VAL A 85 0.42 1.71 3.69
N LEU A 86 -0.40 2.75 3.62
CA LEU A 86 -1.68 2.73 2.92
C LEU A 86 -1.60 3.67 1.70
N MET A 87 -1.51 3.08 0.51
CA MET A 87 -1.55 3.82 -0.76
C MET A 87 -3.00 4.09 -1.14
N VAL A 88 -3.62 5.03 -0.41
CA VAL A 88 -5.03 5.36 -0.60
C VAL A 88 -5.24 6.03 -1.96
N ARG A 89 -6.15 5.46 -2.76
CA ARG A 89 -6.53 6.03 -4.06
C ARG A 89 -8.04 6.34 -4.07
N GLU A 90 -8.35 7.60 -3.73
CA GLU A 90 -9.72 8.12 -3.69
C GLU A 90 -9.72 9.63 -3.96
N THR A 91 -10.68 10.10 -4.74
CA THR A 91 -10.90 11.53 -5.01
C THR A 91 -12.32 11.78 -5.54
N PRO A 92 -13.01 12.87 -5.15
CA PRO A 92 -12.68 13.79 -4.06
C PRO A 92 -12.87 13.16 -2.68
N LEU A 93 -12.20 13.71 -1.66
CA LEU A 93 -12.35 13.27 -0.29
C LEU A 93 -13.40 14.08 0.47
N HIS A 94 -14.38 13.45 1.08
CA HIS A 94 -15.29 14.11 2.02
C HIS A 94 -14.75 14.04 3.46
N LEU A 95 -15.35 14.80 4.37
CA LEU A 95 -14.91 14.90 5.77
C LEU A 95 -14.76 13.54 6.49
N GLY A 96 -15.63 12.58 6.20
CA GLY A 96 -15.54 11.24 6.78
C GLY A 96 -14.26 10.52 6.37
N HIS A 97 -13.87 10.61 5.09
CA HIS A 97 -12.59 10.07 4.61
C HIS A 97 -11.40 10.72 5.32
N LEU A 98 -11.40 12.06 5.44
CA LEU A 98 -10.33 12.80 6.10
C LEU A 98 -10.19 12.41 7.58
N ARG A 99 -11.30 12.27 8.30
CA ARG A 99 -11.30 11.80 9.70
C ARG A 99 -10.76 10.37 9.82
N THR A 100 -11.13 9.48 8.90
CA THR A 100 -10.61 8.10 8.87
C THR A 100 -9.11 8.08 8.62
N LEU A 101 -8.60 8.89 7.69
CA LEU A 101 -7.17 9.01 7.41
C LEU A 101 -6.41 9.56 8.61
N THR A 102 -6.96 10.59 9.29
CA THR A 102 -6.38 11.15 10.52
C THR A 102 -6.25 10.06 11.59
N LYS A 103 -7.34 9.32 11.84
CA LYS A 103 -7.34 8.23 12.82
C LYS A 103 -6.30 7.16 12.50
N LEU A 104 -6.18 6.77 11.23
CA LEU A 104 -5.18 5.79 10.79
C LEU A 104 -3.74 6.29 11.03
N ALA A 105 -3.48 7.57 10.75
CA ALA A 105 -2.19 8.19 11.03
C ALA A 105 -1.88 8.23 12.53
N GLU A 106 -2.85 8.56 13.38
CA GLU A 106 -2.74 8.51 14.85
C GLU A 106 -2.47 7.09 15.36
N MET A 107 -3.02 6.06 14.71
CA MET A 107 -2.75 4.66 15.00
C MET A 107 -1.35 4.20 14.55
N GLY A 108 -0.62 5.01 13.78
CA GLY A 108 0.73 4.74 13.32
C GLY A 108 0.85 4.24 11.88
N ALA A 109 -0.23 4.28 11.09
CA ALA A 109 -0.14 3.99 9.66
C ALA A 109 0.45 5.19 8.91
N THR A 110 1.25 4.91 7.89
CA THR A 110 1.70 5.91 6.93
C THR A 110 0.69 6.02 5.79
N ILE A 111 0.13 7.21 5.62
CA ILE A 111 -0.79 7.50 4.52
C ILE A 111 0.03 8.00 3.34
N ALA A 112 0.08 7.22 2.27
CA ALA A 112 0.91 7.48 1.09
C ALA A 112 0.08 7.38 -0.20
N PRO A 113 -0.77 8.37 -0.51
CA PRO A 113 -1.48 8.39 -1.79
C PRO A 113 -0.48 8.37 -2.95
N PRO A 114 -0.72 7.59 -4.02
CA PRO A 114 0.17 7.53 -5.17
C PRO A 114 -0.01 8.76 -6.07
N LEU A 115 0.50 9.91 -5.58
CA LEU A 115 0.44 11.19 -6.29
C LEU A 115 1.62 11.32 -7.26
N PRO A 116 1.40 11.83 -8.49
CA PRO A 116 2.47 12.12 -9.42
C PRO A 116 3.49 13.13 -8.86
N ALA A 117 4.77 12.77 -8.91
CA ALA A 117 5.86 13.60 -8.44
C ALA A 117 6.54 14.33 -9.62
N PHE A 118 5.92 15.40 -10.12
CA PHE A 118 6.41 16.12 -11.30
C PHE A 118 7.82 16.68 -11.14
N TYR A 119 8.26 16.96 -9.91
CA TYR A 119 9.63 17.41 -9.64
C TYR A 119 10.70 16.39 -10.07
N SER A 120 10.34 15.12 -10.23
CA SER A 120 11.24 14.08 -10.73
C SER A 120 11.41 14.11 -12.24
N GLU A 121 10.77 15.06 -12.95
CA GLU A 121 10.81 15.22 -14.40
C GLU A 121 10.50 13.90 -15.14
N PRO A 122 9.33 13.28 -14.88
CA PRO A 122 8.96 12.02 -15.49
C PRO A 122 8.73 12.22 -17.00
N GLN A 123 9.19 11.27 -17.81
CA GLN A 123 8.99 11.26 -19.26
C GLN A 123 7.90 10.26 -19.67
N THR A 124 7.62 9.29 -18.83
CA THR A 124 6.63 8.22 -19.04
C THR A 124 5.73 8.05 -17.84
N ILE A 125 4.64 7.32 -18.01
CA ILE A 125 3.76 6.90 -16.88
C ILE A 125 4.52 5.96 -15.95
N GLU A 126 5.37 5.10 -16.49
CA GLU A 126 6.22 4.18 -15.73
C GLU A 126 7.15 4.95 -14.79
N ASP A 127 7.72 6.07 -15.22
CA ASP A 127 8.56 6.90 -14.35
C ASP A 127 7.79 7.43 -13.14
N MET A 128 6.51 7.80 -13.33
CA MET A 128 5.65 8.25 -12.23
C MET A 128 5.33 7.11 -11.26
N ILE A 129 5.07 5.92 -11.79
CA ILE A 129 4.81 4.71 -11.00
C ILE A 129 6.07 4.33 -10.22
N ASP A 130 7.22 4.25 -10.89
CA ASP A 130 8.51 3.92 -10.26
C ASP A 130 8.85 4.89 -9.12
N GLN A 131 8.60 6.19 -9.33
CA GLN A 131 8.80 7.19 -8.29
C GLN A 131 7.89 6.95 -7.08
N ALA A 132 6.58 6.70 -7.29
CA ALA A 132 5.62 6.45 -6.20
C ALA A 132 5.94 5.14 -5.46
N VAL A 133 6.25 4.07 -6.19
CA VAL A 133 6.62 2.76 -5.63
C VAL A 133 7.92 2.88 -4.83
N GLY A 134 8.96 3.47 -5.42
CA GLY A 134 10.24 3.59 -4.75
C GLY A 134 10.18 4.46 -3.49
N ARG A 135 9.42 5.57 -3.52
CA ARG A 135 9.18 6.37 -2.30
C ARG A 135 8.44 5.57 -1.21
N THR A 136 7.57 4.65 -1.61
CA THR A 136 6.91 3.72 -0.67
C THR A 136 7.92 2.71 -0.10
N LEU A 137 8.81 2.17 -0.93
CA LEU A 137 9.86 1.24 -0.50
C LEU A 137 10.88 1.90 0.45
N ASP A 138 11.19 3.18 0.26
CA ASP A 138 12.05 3.95 1.18
C ASP A 138 11.57 3.90 2.63
N ILE A 139 10.26 3.88 2.86
CA ILE A 139 9.66 3.79 4.20
C ILE A 139 10.10 2.50 4.90
N PHE A 140 10.39 1.44 4.14
CA PHE A 140 10.86 0.17 4.64
C PHE A 140 12.39 0.05 4.66
N GLY A 141 13.11 1.06 4.20
CA GLY A 141 14.57 1.02 4.03
C GLY A 141 15.01 0.14 2.87
N LEU A 142 14.15 -0.04 1.87
CA LEU A 142 14.43 -0.80 0.65
C LEU A 142 14.75 0.17 -0.48
N ASP A 143 15.93 0.03 -1.06
CA ASP A 143 16.36 0.87 -2.17
C ASP A 143 15.68 0.44 -3.49
N TRP A 144 15.25 1.45 -4.26
CA TRP A 144 14.76 1.28 -5.62
C TRP A 144 15.55 2.18 -6.56
N ALA A 145 16.31 1.60 -7.47
CA ALA A 145 17.29 2.31 -8.30
C ALA A 145 16.68 3.37 -9.24
N ARG A 146 15.37 3.28 -9.52
CA ARG A 146 14.68 4.19 -10.44
C ARG A 146 14.10 5.45 -9.75
N VAL A 147 14.28 5.60 -8.42
CA VAL A 147 13.85 6.80 -7.70
C VAL A 147 14.84 7.93 -7.94
N LYS A 148 14.35 9.04 -8.46
CA LYS A 148 15.12 10.29 -8.53
C LYS A 148 15.06 11.03 -7.20
N ARG A 149 16.22 11.42 -6.68
CA ARG A 149 16.39 12.06 -5.39
C ARG A 149 16.59 13.55 -5.54
N TRP A 150 15.82 14.35 -4.80
CA TRP A 150 16.00 15.80 -4.77
C TRP A 150 17.40 16.17 -4.23
N GLY A 151 18.07 17.09 -4.91
CA GLY A 151 19.43 17.51 -4.55
C GLY A 151 20.55 16.56 -4.94
N ARG A 152 20.20 15.39 -5.56
CA ARG A 152 21.17 14.45 -6.16
C ARG A 152 20.92 14.24 -7.66
N ASP A 153 19.69 13.84 -8.00
CA ASP A 153 19.33 13.47 -9.37
C ASP A 153 18.48 14.55 -10.05
N VAL A 154 17.79 15.37 -9.27
CA VAL A 154 16.92 16.47 -9.72
C VAL A 154 16.98 17.65 -8.75
N GLY A 155 16.55 18.84 -9.19
CA GLY A 155 16.60 20.06 -8.41
C GLY A 155 17.97 20.75 -8.43
N PRO A 156 18.19 21.75 -7.53
CA PRO A 156 19.46 22.49 -7.52
C PRO A 156 20.59 21.56 -7.10
N THR A 157 21.54 21.35 -7.99
CA THR A 157 22.84 20.75 -7.67
C THR A 157 23.66 21.76 -6.87
N LYS A 158 24.19 21.36 -5.71
CA LYS A 158 25.17 22.16 -4.96
C LYS A 158 26.50 22.13 -5.65
#